data_07de0eebb18b1144f71c04886a82c05a
#
_entry.id   07de0eebb18b1144f71c04886a82c05a
#
_cell.length_a   1.000
_cell.length_b   1.000
_cell.length_c   1.000
_cell.angle_alpha   90.00
_cell.angle_beta   90.00
_cell.angle_gamma   90.00
#
_symmetry.space_group_name_H-M   'P 1'
#
loop_
_entity.id
_entity.type
_entity.pdbx_description
1 polymer ?
#
loop_
_entity_poly.entity_id
_entity_poly.type
_entity_poly.pdbx_seq_one_letter_code
_entity_poly.pdbx_strand_id
1 'polypeptide(L)'
;MGLIDHRFEDNFITTSIDRVLNWARESSIWPMGFGLACCAIEMMAASASRYDIARFGAEVFRASPRQSDLMIVAGTVTKKMAPVLRRLYDQMPEPKWVISMGSCSNAGGPFPTYSVLQGVDKVVPVDVYVSGCPPRPEALLYGLMRLQDKIRKEGTVLRKERMIMSGDTEPTLIG
;
A
#
# COMPACT_ATOMS: atom_id res chain seq x y z
N MET A 1 -24.71 -22.25 4.82
CA MET A 1 -23.50 -22.04 4.02
C MET A 1 -22.31 -21.68 4.90
N GLY A 2 -22.26 -22.16 6.12
CA GLY A 2 -21.25 -21.81 7.13
C GLY A 2 -20.44 -22.99 7.69
N LEU A 3 -20.55 -24.18 7.11
CA LEU A 3 -19.90 -25.39 7.65
C LEU A 3 -18.53 -25.69 7.05
N ILE A 4 -18.14 -25.01 5.97
CA ILE A 4 -16.87 -25.26 5.27
C ILE A 4 -15.78 -24.30 5.75
N ASP A 5 -16.14 -23.07 6.16
CA ASP A 5 -15.16 -22.04 6.55
C ASP A 5 -14.42 -22.38 7.85
N HIS A 6 -15.11 -22.90 8.86
CA HIS A 6 -14.47 -23.26 10.13
C HIS A 6 -13.56 -24.49 10.06
N ARG A 7 -13.70 -25.35 9.05
CA ARG A 7 -12.88 -26.56 8.91
C ARG A 7 -11.48 -26.30 8.41
N PHE A 8 -11.26 -25.17 7.71
CA PHE A 8 -9.94 -24.82 7.17
C PHE A 8 -9.09 -23.99 8.14
N GLU A 9 -9.71 -23.26 9.06
CA GLU A 9 -8.98 -22.47 10.06
C GLU A 9 -8.25 -23.33 11.09
N ASP A 10 -8.77 -24.51 11.39
CA ASP A 10 -8.20 -25.43 12.41
C ASP A 10 -7.23 -26.47 11.82
N ASN A 11 -6.97 -26.49 10.52
CA ASN A 11 -6.06 -27.43 9.90
C ASN A 11 -4.61 -26.98 10.02
N PHE A 12 -3.79 -27.75 10.73
CA PHE A 12 -2.34 -27.54 10.90
C PHE A 12 -1.62 -27.29 9.56
N ILE A 13 -2.00 -27.96 8.49
CA ILE A 13 -1.39 -27.85 7.17
C ILE A 13 -1.69 -26.48 6.55
N THR A 14 -2.94 -26.02 6.56
CA THR A 14 -3.34 -24.72 6.02
C THR A 14 -2.71 -23.56 6.79
N THR A 15 -2.69 -23.65 8.12
CA THR A 15 -2.03 -22.66 8.99
C THR A 15 -0.53 -22.59 8.74
N SER A 16 0.13 -23.72 8.46
CA SER A 16 1.56 -23.76 8.15
C SER A 16 1.85 -23.17 6.78
N ILE A 17 1.04 -23.46 5.77
CA ILE A 17 1.18 -22.89 4.42
C ILE A 17 0.94 -21.38 4.43
N ASP A 18 -0.11 -20.89 5.08
CA ASP A 18 -0.38 -19.47 5.21
C ASP A 18 0.78 -18.72 5.90
N ARG A 19 1.36 -19.30 6.93
CA ARG A 19 2.52 -18.73 7.62
C ARG A 19 3.73 -18.61 6.71
N VAL A 20 4.02 -19.62 5.90
CA VAL A 20 5.13 -19.62 4.94
C VAL A 20 4.88 -18.59 3.84
N LEU A 21 3.67 -18.54 3.29
CA LEU A 21 3.29 -17.58 2.25
C LEU A 21 3.34 -16.13 2.77
N ASN A 22 2.87 -15.89 3.98
CA ASN A 22 2.94 -14.55 4.59
C ASN A 22 4.37 -14.13 4.88
N TRP A 23 5.22 -15.05 5.37
CA TRP A 23 6.64 -14.80 5.55
C TRP A 23 7.34 -14.46 4.22
N ALA A 24 7.05 -15.19 3.16
CA ALA A 24 7.62 -14.91 1.83
C ALA A 24 7.19 -13.53 1.31
N ARG A 25 5.92 -13.17 1.45
CA ARG A 25 5.39 -11.87 1.03
C ARG A 25 5.92 -10.71 1.86
N GLU A 26 5.98 -10.87 3.17
CA GLU A 26 6.54 -9.90 4.09
C GLU A 26 8.01 -9.60 3.79
N SER A 27 8.78 -10.64 3.43
CA SER A 27 10.23 -10.54 3.20
C SER A 27 10.59 -10.10 1.78
N SER A 28 9.64 -10.10 0.83
CA SER A 28 9.88 -9.72 -0.57
C SER A 28 8.72 -8.86 -1.07
N ILE A 29 8.75 -7.58 -0.72
CA ILE A 29 7.77 -6.58 -1.16
C ILE A 29 8.35 -5.82 -2.34
N TRP A 30 7.62 -5.74 -3.44
CA TRP A 30 8.06 -5.05 -4.66
C TRP A 30 7.30 -3.73 -4.82
N PRO A 31 7.90 -2.61 -4.39
CA PRO A 31 7.23 -1.32 -4.46
C PRO A 31 7.13 -0.79 -5.88
N MET A 32 5.99 -0.19 -6.19
CA MET A 32 5.80 0.74 -7.27
C MET A 32 5.90 2.15 -6.72
N GLY A 33 6.91 2.91 -7.15
CA GLY A 33 7.07 4.31 -6.77
C GLY A 33 6.11 5.20 -7.55
N PHE A 34 5.11 5.74 -6.87
CA PHE A 34 4.22 6.75 -7.44
C PHE A 34 4.59 8.13 -6.85
N GLY A 35 5.73 8.62 -7.32
CA GLY A 35 6.31 9.89 -6.87
C GLY A 35 5.71 11.08 -7.61
N LEU A 36 5.00 11.95 -6.91
CA LEU A 36 4.27 13.07 -7.49
C LEU A 36 4.82 14.45 -7.11
N ALA A 37 5.49 14.55 -5.97
CA ALA A 37 5.98 15.81 -5.45
C ALA A 37 7.21 15.60 -4.53
N CYS A 38 7.47 16.53 -3.60
CA CYS A 38 8.63 16.52 -2.71
C CYS A 38 8.80 15.23 -1.89
N CYS A 39 7.72 14.52 -1.52
CA CYS A 39 7.82 13.24 -0.83
C CYS A 39 8.53 12.16 -1.66
N ALA A 40 8.53 12.28 -2.99
CA ALA A 40 9.28 11.37 -3.86
C ALA A 40 10.80 11.48 -3.65
N ILE A 41 11.30 12.65 -3.29
CA ILE A 41 12.74 12.87 -3.01
C ILE A 41 13.14 12.11 -1.74
N GLU A 42 12.30 12.16 -0.71
CA GLU A 42 12.52 11.39 0.53
C GLU A 42 12.35 9.87 0.30
N MET A 43 11.47 9.47 -0.59
CA MET A 43 11.36 8.07 -1.01
C MET A 43 12.64 7.60 -1.72
N MET A 44 13.23 8.42 -2.59
CA MET A 44 14.53 8.14 -3.21
C MET A 44 15.66 8.11 -2.16
N ALA A 45 15.62 9.00 -1.17
CA ALA A 45 16.58 8.99 -0.08
C ALA A 45 16.49 7.72 0.77
N ALA A 46 15.29 7.16 0.96
CA ALA A 46 15.09 5.89 1.67
C ALA A 46 15.71 4.70 0.94
N SER A 47 15.82 4.75 -0.39
CA SER A 47 16.51 3.72 -1.20
C SER A 47 18.01 3.99 -1.37
N ALA A 48 18.52 5.13 -0.87
CA ALA A 48 19.93 5.46 -0.94
C ALA A 48 20.75 4.73 0.15
N SER A 49 22.06 4.71 -0.03
CA SER A 49 23.03 3.96 0.79
C SER A 49 22.96 4.20 2.31
N ARG A 50 22.51 5.40 2.73
CA ARG A 50 22.40 5.74 4.15
C ARG A 50 21.30 4.96 4.87
N TYR A 51 20.17 4.75 4.20
CA TYR A 51 18.97 4.14 4.79
C TYR A 51 18.72 2.72 4.29
N ASP A 52 18.87 2.53 2.99
CA ASP A 52 18.81 1.25 2.30
C ASP A 52 17.56 0.41 2.60
N ILE A 53 16.48 0.72 1.92
CA ILE A 53 15.20 0.02 2.00
C ILE A 53 15.30 -1.48 1.65
N ALA A 54 16.41 -1.90 0.99
CA ALA A 54 16.71 -3.29 0.66
C ALA A 54 16.78 -4.19 1.90
N ARG A 55 17.22 -3.66 3.05
CA ARG A 55 17.26 -4.38 4.32
C ARG A 55 15.89 -4.87 4.80
N PHE A 56 14.83 -4.26 4.30
CA PHE A 56 13.45 -4.61 4.61
C PHE A 56 12.78 -5.43 3.50
N GLY A 57 13.56 -5.92 2.52
CA GLY A 57 13.05 -6.73 1.42
C GLY A 57 12.29 -5.93 0.35
N ALA A 58 12.49 -4.61 0.27
CA ALA A 58 11.77 -3.72 -0.66
C ALA A 58 12.71 -3.02 -1.66
N GLU A 59 13.79 -3.68 -2.07
CA GLU A 59 14.79 -3.12 -2.98
C GLU A 59 14.25 -2.95 -4.41
N VAL A 60 13.41 -3.86 -4.87
CA VAL A 60 13.04 -3.97 -6.27
C VAL A 60 11.91 -3.03 -6.61
N PHE A 61 12.26 -1.79 -6.95
CA PHE A 61 11.29 -0.82 -7.49
C PHE A 61 10.90 -1.19 -8.92
N ARG A 62 9.62 -1.42 -9.13
CA ARG A 62 9.06 -1.73 -10.45
C ARG A 62 8.37 -0.52 -11.06
N ALA A 63 8.61 -0.29 -12.36
CA ALA A 63 7.90 0.72 -13.13
C ALA A 63 6.51 0.25 -13.58
N SER A 64 6.33 -1.08 -13.68
CA SER A 64 5.05 -1.67 -14.10
C SER A 64 4.19 -2.04 -12.90
N PRO A 65 2.93 -1.57 -12.82
CA PRO A 65 2.01 -1.94 -11.75
C PRO A 65 1.72 -3.44 -11.70
N ARG A 66 1.78 -4.12 -12.85
CA ARG A 66 1.53 -5.57 -12.94
C ARG A 66 2.61 -6.44 -12.29
N GLN A 67 3.77 -5.86 -11.97
CA GLN A 67 4.89 -6.53 -11.33
C GLN A 67 5.16 -6.03 -9.91
N SER A 68 4.24 -5.25 -9.35
CA SER A 68 4.39 -4.61 -8.04
C SER A 68 3.30 -5.06 -7.09
N ASP A 69 3.66 -5.24 -5.82
CA ASP A 69 2.75 -5.64 -4.75
C ASP A 69 2.37 -4.47 -3.85
N LEU A 70 3.23 -3.47 -3.78
CA LEU A 70 3.06 -2.30 -2.94
C LEU A 70 3.04 -1.03 -3.80
N MET A 71 2.03 -0.18 -3.62
CA MET A 71 2.01 1.17 -4.18
C MET A 71 2.37 2.19 -3.10
N ILE A 72 3.43 2.99 -3.35
CA ILE A 72 3.80 4.10 -2.48
C ILE A 72 3.38 5.40 -3.17
N VAL A 73 2.32 6.02 -2.67
CA VAL A 73 1.84 7.31 -3.18
C VAL A 73 2.55 8.42 -2.44
N ALA A 74 3.57 9.02 -3.08
CA ALA A 74 4.45 9.99 -2.47
C ALA A 74 4.24 11.39 -3.04
N GLY A 75 3.39 12.19 -2.42
CA GLY A 75 3.19 13.59 -2.77
C GLY A 75 1.74 13.99 -3.03
N THR A 76 1.58 15.17 -3.63
CA THR A 76 0.28 15.78 -3.90
C THR A 76 -0.42 15.11 -5.07
N VAL A 77 -1.62 14.61 -4.85
CA VAL A 77 -2.46 14.03 -5.89
C VAL A 77 -3.44 15.09 -6.39
N THR A 78 -3.41 15.39 -7.68
CA THR A 78 -4.39 16.27 -8.30
C THR A 78 -5.63 15.48 -8.73
N LYS A 79 -6.77 16.16 -8.84
CA LYS A 79 -8.00 15.54 -9.34
C LYS A 79 -7.85 14.97 -10.75
N LYS A 80 -6.99 15.58 -11.59
CA LYS A 80 -6.65 15.05 -12.93
C LYS A 80 -5.82 13.76 -12.85
N MET A 81 -5.00 13.60 -11.81
CA MET A 81 -4.18 12.40 -11.61
C MET A 81 -4.94 11.26 -10.91
N ALA A 82 -6.00 11.59 -10.16
CA ALA A 82 -6.77 10.61 -9.41
C ALA A 82 -7.30 9.43 -10.27
N PRO A 83 -7.85 9.64 -11.48
CA PRO A 83 -8.26 8.52 -12.35
C PRO A 83 -7.09 7.65 -12.82
N VAL A 84 -5.90 8.25 -13.01
CA VAL A 84 -4.68 7.51 -13.38
C VAL A 84 -4.22 6.65 -12.22
N LEU A 85 -4.19 7.21 -11.01
CA LEU A 85 -3.87 6.48 -9.78
C LEU A 85 -4.78 5.24 -9.60
N ARG A 86 -6.09 5.43 -9.76
CA ARG A 86 -7.06 4.34 -9.68
C ARG A 86 -6.80 3.25 -10.73
N ARG A 87 -6.55 3.66 -11.97
CA ARG A 87 -6.26 2.73 -13.07
C ARG A 87 -4.99 1.92 -12.83
N LEU A 88 -3.93 2.55 -12.28
CA LEU A 88 -2.70 1.86 -11.92
C LEU A 88 -2.92 0.87 -10.77
N TYR A 89 -3.70 1.27 -9.76
CA TYR A 89 -4.07 0.40 -8.65
C TYR A 89 -4.84 -0.84 -9.13
N ASP A 90 -5.79 -0.67 -10.06
CA ASP A 90 -6.58 -1.78 -10.61
C ASP A 90 -5.72 -2.75 -11.45
N GLN A 91 -4.60 -2.27 -12.01
CA GLN A 91 -3.66 -3.11 -12.77
C GLN A 91 -2.71 -3.92 -11.88
N MET A 92 -2.61 -3.61 -10.59
CA MET A 92 -1.78 -4.38 -9.67
C MET A 92 -2.41 -5.73 -9.36
N PRO A 93 -1.60 -6.82 -9.32
CA PRO A 93 -2.09 -8.13 -8.93
C PRO A 93 -2.46 -8.17 -7.43
N GLU A 94 -3.36 -9.08 -7.07
CA GLU A 94 -3.65 -9.39 -5.67
C GLU A 94 -2.65 -10.43 -5.13
N PRO A 95 -2.23 -10.34 -3.89
CA PRO A 95 -2.52 -9.31 -2.89
C PRO A 95 -1.72 -8.03 -3.13
N LYS A 96 -2.32 -6.87 -2.89
CA LYS A 96 -1.70 -5.55 -3.06
C LYS A 96 -1.93 -4.66 -1.87
N TRP A 97 -1.00 -3.75 -1.63
CA TRP A 97 -1.03 -2.82 -0.50
C TRP A 97 -0.73 -1.40 -0.96
N VAL A 98 -1.21 -0.42 -0.20
CA VAL A 98 -1.00 1.00 -0.47
C VAL A 98 -0.45 1.70 0.76
N ILE A 99 0.68 2.39 0.59
CA ILE A 99 1.22 3.34 1.57
C ILE A 99 0.96 4.76 1.06
N SER A 100 0.24 5.55 1.83
CA SER A 100 0.09 6.98 1.61
C SER A 100 1.20 7.73 2.34
N MET A 101 2.11 8.35 1.58
CA MET A 101 3.29 9.02 2.12
C MET A 101 3.16 10.54 2.06
N GLY A 102 3.13 11.15 3.23
CA GLY A 102 3.11 12.59 3.42
C GLY A 102 1.72 13.20 3.56
N SER A 103 1.68 14.40 4.13
CA SER A 103 0.43 15.10 4.44
C SER A 103 -0.43 15.37 3.21
N CYS A 104 0.20 15.59 2.03
CA CYS A 104 -0.53 15.86 0.79
C CYS A 104 -1.32 14.64 0.32
N SER A 105 -0.75 13.45 0.34
CA SER A 105 -1.46 12.23 -0.02
C SER A 105 -2.45 11.80 1.07
N ASN A 106 -2.15 12.06 2.34
CA ASN A 106 -3.00 11.67 3.46
C ASN A 106 -4.30 12.50 3.50
N ALA A 107 -4.22 13.82 3.35
CA ALA A 107 -5.35 14.72 3.55
C ALA A 107 -5.29 16.01 2.69
N GLY A 108 -4.49 16.04 1.61
CA GLY A 108 -4.30 17.22 0.80
C GLY A 108 -3.24 18.19 1.32
N GLY A 109 -2.74 18.01 2.55
CA GLY A 109 -1.68 18.82 3.16
C GLY A 109 -2.03 20.31 3.23
N PRO A 110 -1.04 21.20 2.96
CA PRO A 110 -1.26 22.66 2.99
C PRO A 110 -1.98 23.20 1.73
N PHE A 111 -2.56 22.33 0.89
CA PHE A 111 -3.15 22.70 -0.40
C PHE A 111 -4.66 22.43 -0.47
N PRO A 112 -5.50 23.15 0.31
CA PRO A 112 -6.95 22.97 0.27
C PRO A 112 -7.54 23.68 -0.97
N THR A 113 -7.15 23.24 -2.17
CA THR A 113 -7.56 23.82 -3.43
C THR A 113 -8.53 22.92 -4.19
N TYR A 114 -9.29 23.52 -5.12
CA TYR A 114 -10.25 22.78 -5.95
C TYR A 114 -9.60 21.71 -6.86
N SER A 115 -8.31 21.87 -7.18
CA SER A 115 -7.57 20.99 -8.08
C SER A 115 -6.88 19.83 -7.37
N VAL A 116 -6.72 19.88 -6.04
CA VAL A 116 -6.03 18.88 -5.24
C VAL A 116 -7.02 17.94 -4.58
N LEU A 117 -6.72 16.64 -4.68
CA LEU A 117 -7.47 15.61 -3.98
C LEU A 117 -7.14 15.66 -2.48
N GLN A 118 -8.16 15.77 -1.65
CA GLN A 118 -8.03 15.87 -0.20
C GLN A 118 -8.06 14.46 0.44
N GLY A 119 -7.02 13.66 0.17
CA GLY A 119 -6.84 12.30 0.65
C GLY A 119 -6.91 11.26 -0.47
N VAL A 120 -5.90 10.39 -0.52
CA VAL A 120 -5.79 9.28 -1.49
C VAL A 120 -6.81 8.18 -1.20
N ASP A 121 -7.21 8.05 0.06
CA ASP A 121 -8.24 7.12 0.55
C ASP A 121 -9.60 7.25 -0.16
N LYS A 122 -9.86 8.42 -0.74
CA LYS A 122 -11.06 8.66 -1.57
C LYS A 122 -11.03 7.97 -2.94
N VAL A 123 -9.88 7.49 -3.35
CA VAL A 123 -9.67 6.87 -4.68
C VAL A 123 -9.24 5.43 -4.58
N VAL A 124 -8.32 5.13 -3.65
CA VAL A 124 -7.80 3.77 -3.42
C VAL A 124 -7.76 3.47 -1.92
N PRO A 125 -8.00 2.23 -1.49
CA PRO A 125 -7.88 1.86 -0.09
C PRO A 125 -6.42 2.01 0.36
N VAL A 126 -6.21 2.63 1.53
CA VAL A 126 -4.88 2.86 2.10
C VAL A 126 -4.66 1.94 3.29
N ASP A 127 -3.55 1.21 3.29
CA ASP A 127 -3.18 0.30 4.35
C ASP A 127 -2.39 0.98 5.48
N VAL A 128 -1.49 1.89 5.10
CA VAL A 128 -0.61 2.60 6.05
C VAL A 128 -0.49 4.07 5.65
N TYR A 129 -0.62 4.95 6.63
CA TYR A 129 -0.40 6.38 6.47
C TYR A 129 0.93 6.78 7.12
N VAL A 130 1.78 7.45 6.35
CA VAL A 130 3.05 8.03 6.83
C VAL A 130 2.90 9.54 6.90
N SER A 131 2.95 10.11 8.09
CA SER A 131 2.80 11.54 8.32
C SER A 131 4.12 12.29 8.14
N GLY A 132 4.03 13.54 7.70
CA GLY A 132 5.15 14.46 7.49
C GLY A 132 4.97 15.32 6.25
N CYS A 133 5.75 16.39 6.13
CA CYS A 133 5.70 17.29 4.96
C CYS A 133 7.09 17.86 4.63
N PRO A 134 7.94 17.08 3.94
CA PRO A 134 7.88 15.64 3.70
C PRO A 134 8.21 14.81 4.96
N PRO A 135 7.76 13.55 5.03
CA PRO A 135 8.21 12.65 6.08
C PRO A 135 9.67 12.27 5.86
N ARG A 136 10.41 12.11 6.94
CA ARG A 136 11.80 11.64 6.86
C ARG A 136 11.86 10.19 6.34
N PRO A 137 12.98 9.77 5.73
CA PRO A 137 13.16 8.39 5.25
C PRO A 137 12.88 7.33 6.33
N GLU A 138 13.26 7.61 7.58
CA GLU A 138 13.00 6.71 8.71
C GLU A 138 11.50 6.50 8.97
N ALA A 139 10.70 7.54 8.73
CA ALA A 139 9.25 7.42 8.87
C ALA A 139 8.64 6.51 7.79
N LEU A 140 9.18 6.54 6.57
CA LEU A 140 8.79 5.61 5.50
C LEU A 140 9.20 4.18 5.85
N LEU A 141 10.43 3.96 6.33
CA LEU A 141 10.90 2.65 6.77
C LEU A 141 10.02 2.11 7.90
N TYR A 142 9.66 2.95 8.86
CA TYR A 142 8.71 2.57 9.91
C TYR A 142 7.34 2.21 9.35
N GLY A 143 6.84 2.97 8.38
CA GLY A 143 5.60 2.67 7.66
C GLY A 143 5.66 1.29 6.98
N LEU A 144 6.79 0.95 6.36
CA LEU A 144 7.02 -0.36 5.75
C LEU A 144 7.01 -1.48 6.81
N MET A 145 7.68 -1.30 7.94
CA MET A 145 7.64 -2.26 9.05
C MET A 145 6.21 -2.48 9.57
N ARG A 146 5.42 -1.40 9.68
CA ARG A 146 4.00 -1.51 10.08
C ARG A 146 3.18 -2.26 9.05
N LEU A 147 3.47 -2.10 7.76
CA LEU A 147 2.85 -2.89 6.71
C LEU A 147 3.23 -4.37 6.82
N GLN A 148 4.50 -4.68 7.06
CA GLN A 148 4.98 -6.05 7.27
C GLN A 148 4.26 -6.71 8.45
N ASP A 149 4.12 -6.01 9.58
CA ASP A 149 3.34 -6.47 10.72
C ASP A 149 1.87 -6.75 10.38
N LYS A 150 1.29 -5.91 9.50
CA LYS A 150 -0.08 -6.10 9.01
C LYS A 150 -0.18 -7.36 8.16
N ILE A 151 0.73 -7.56 7.22
CA ILE A 151 0.79 -8.76 6.35
C ILE A 151 0.90 -10.03 7.20
N ARG A 152 1.75 -10.00 8.23
CA ARG A 152 1.96 -11.14 9.13
C ARG A 152 0.69 -11.52 9.90
N LYS A 153 -0.10 -10.53 10.33
CA LYS A 153 -1.31 -10.73 11.13
C LYS A 153 -2.53 -11.09 10.31
N GLU A 154 -2.64 -10.53 9.12
CA GLU A 154 -3.87 -10.59 8.30
C GLU A 154 -3.85 -11.79 7.36
N GLY A 155 -3.34 -12.86 7.46
CA GLY A 155 -3.36 -14.02 6.55
C GLY A 155 -3.95 -13.73 5.15
N THR A 156 -3.42 -14.31 4.12
CA THR A 156 -3.79 -13.99 2.73
C THR A 156 -5.23 -14.33 2.38
N VAL A 157 -5.74 -15.43 2.93
CA VAL A 157 -7.10 -15.92 2.67
C VAL A 157 -8.13 -15.00 3.30
N LEU A 158 -7.88 -14.56 4.54
CA LEU A 158 -8.78 -13.67 5.29
C LEU A 158 -8.91 -12.28 4.67
N ARG A 159 -7.87 -11.78 3.99
CA ARG A 159 -7.92 -10.48 3.30
C ARG A 159 -8.88 -10.51 2.11
N LYS A 160 -8.85 -11.57 1.31
CA LYS A 160 -9.73 -11.73 0.15
C LYS A 160 -11.21 -11.78 0.56
N GLU A 161 -11.52 -12.49 1.63
CA GLU A 161 -12.90 -12.56 2.15
C GLU A 161 -13.37 -11.22 2.70
N ARG A 162 -12.50 -10.48 3.39
CA ARG A 162 -12.82 -9.17 3.96
C ARG A 162 -13.11 -8.13 2.87
N MET A 163 -12.37 -8.12 1.77
CA MET A 163 -12.64 -7.24 0.63
C MET A 163 -13.97 -7.57 -0.06
N ILE A 164 -14.34 -8.84 -0.13
CA ILE A 164 -15.62 -9.28 -0.69
C ILE A 164 -16.77 -8.89 0.25
N MET A 165 -16.57 -8.96 1.56
CA MET A 165 -17.59 -8.67 2.57
C MET A 165 -17.80 -7.17 2.81
N SER A 166 -16.76 -6.34 2.67
CA SER A 166 -16.86 -4.89 2.92
C SER A 166 -17.53 -4.12 1.79
N GLY A 167 -17.71 -4.73 0.62
CA GLY A 167 -18.34 -4.04 -0.50
C GLY A 167 -17.56 -2.83 -1.04
N ASP A 168 -16.32 -2.65 -0.63
CA ASP A 168 -15.45 -1.51 -0.96
C ASP A 168 -15.00 -1.48 -2.45
N THR A 169 -15.78 -2.10 -3.32
CA THR A 169 -15.52 -2.14 -4.76
C THR A 169 -16.05 -0.95 -5.53
N GLU A 170 -16.83 -0.07 -4.89
CA GLU A 170 -17.34 1.12 -5.56
C GLU A 170 -16.44 2.33 -5.31
N PRO A 171 -15.72 2.83 -6.34
CA PRO A 171 -15.06 4.12 -6.24
C PRO A 171 -16.14 5.19 -6.15
N THR A 172 -16.15 5.98 -5.11
CA THR A 172 -16.86 7.25 -5.11
C THR A 172 -16.24 8.12 -6.19
N LEU A 173 -16.76 7.99 -7.41
CA LEU A 173 -16.46 8.91 -8.48
C LEU A 173 -16.98 10.27 -8.03
N ILE A 174 -16.07 11.14 -7.67
CA ILE A 174 -16.41 12.56 -7.43
C ILE A 174 -16.74 13.13 -8.81
N GLY A 175 -18.02 13.33 -9.04
CA GLY A 175 -18.55 14.09 -10.18
C GLY A 175 -18.08 15.54 -10.15
#